data_a74a9218b96a0910a492909405b3977b
#
_entry.id   a74a9218b96a0910a492909405b3977b
#
_cell.length_a   1.000
_cell.length_b   1.000
_cell.length_c   1.000
_cell.angle_alpha   90.00
_cell.angle_beta   90.00
_cell.angle_gamma   90.00
#
_symmetry.space_group_name_H-M   'P 1'
#
loop_
_entity.id
_entity.type
_entity.pdbx_description
1 polymer ?
#
loop_
_entity_poly.entity_id
_entity_poly.type
_entity_poly.pdbx_seq_one_letter_code
_entity_poly.pdbx_strand_id
1 'polypeptide(L)'
;MAVELDLERALVIGVASSALFDLEESDAVFREQGEERYREYQREHLDNVLDPGVAFPFIRRLLDLNDLSDRERLVEVVILSRNDPETGMRVMRSVERHGLDITRAIFMQGRAPYRFMKPLRMSLFLSANEADVREAIGLGFAAGHVVGRAAPDDGDTDLRIAFDFDGVLADDSAERVFQSGGLEKYQENESALAQVPLDRGPMADFLEKINRIQGLEDSKSVDDPQGYRRRVRVAVVTARSAPAHERAINSIRGWGLRVNDAFFLGGLPKGPMLEVLQPHIFFDDQRRHVEGASLSTPSVHIPFGEINRG
;
A
#
# COMPACT_ATOMS: atom_id res chain seq x y z
N MET A 1 -13.63 -27.10 -6.23
CA MET A 1 -12.23 -27.24 -6.66
C MET A 1 -11.45 -26.16 -5.90
N ALA A 2 -10.18 -26.41 -5.51
CA ALA A 2 -9.37 -25.35 -4.93
C ALA A 2 -9.14 -24.28 -5.97
N VAL A 3 -9.32 -23.01 -5.60
CA VAL A 3 -9.03 -21.86 -6.47
C VAL A 3 -7.53 -21.84 -6.71
N GLU A 4 -7.11 -21.78 -7.98
CA GLU A 4 -5.70 -21.78 -8.35
C GLU A 4 -5.03 -20.44 -7.96
N LEU A 5 -3.87 -20.53 -7.30
CA LEU A 5 -3.03 -19.38 -7.01
C LEU A 5 -1.85 -19.33 -7.98
N ASP A 6 -1.88 -18.37 -8.89
CA ASP A 6 -0.77 -18.00 -9.75
C ASP A 6 -0.11 -16.72 -9.22
N LEU A 7 1.08 -16.83 -8.61
CA LEU A 7 1.81 -15.71 -8.03
C LEU A 7 2.27 -14.66 -9.06
N GLU A 8 2.40 -15.02 -10.34
CA GLU A 8 2.74 -14.07 -11.40
C GLU A 8 1.56 -13.13 -11.70
N ARG A 9 0.35 -13.65 -11.61
CA ARG A 9 -0.88 -12.95 -11.95
C ARG A 9 -1.56 -12.31 -10.75
N ALA A 10 -1.48 -12.94 -9.60
CA ALA A 10 -2.10 -12.43 -8.38
C ALA A 10 -1.41 -11.14 -7.88
N LEU A 11 -2.19 -10.26 -7.26
CA LEU A 11 -1.66 -9.17 -6.46
C LEU A 11 -1.23 -9.75 -5.10
N VAL A 12 0.07 -9.88 -4.89
CA VAL A 12 0.61 -10.42 -3.64
C VAL A 12 1.10 -9.30 -2.75
N ILE A 13 0.55 -9.22 -1.53
CA ILE A 13 0.88 -8.21 -0.52
C ILE A 13 1.52 -8.88 0.69
N GLY A 14 2.70 -8.39 1.08
CA GLY A 14 3.28 -8.66 2.38
C GLY A 14 2.75 -7.66 3.41
N VAL A 15 2.36 -8.12 4.58
CA VAL A 15 1.95 -7.24 5.68
C VAL A 15 2.60 -7.66 6.99
N ALA A 16 3.19 -6.69 7.70
CA ALA A 16 3.66 -6.93 9.06
C ALA A 16 2.47 -7.05 10.02
N SER A 17 2.60 -7.86 11.06
CA SER A 17 1.58 -7.96 12.11
C SER A 17 1.26 -6.59 12.73
N SER A 18 2.25 -5.70 12.88
CA SER A 18 2.09 -4.33 13.40
C SER A 18 1.36 -3.36 12.46
N ALA A 19 1.29 -3.64 11.16
CA ALA A 19 0.48 -2.87 10.22
C ALA A 19 -0.97 -3.37 10.17
N LEU A 20 -1.14 -4.70 10.30
CA LEU A 20 -2.44 -5.36 10.23
C LEU A 20 -3.24 -5.20 11.52
N PHE A 21 -2.56 -5.27 12.69
CA PHE A 21 -3.18 -5.18 14.00
C PHE A 21 -2.51 -4.10 14.86
N ASP A 22 -3.26 -3.57 15.82
CA ASP A 22 -2.72 -2.75 16.89
C ASP A 22 -1.97 -3.65 17.89
N LEU A 23 -0.67 -3.40 18.02
CA LEU A 23 0.22 -4.14 18.91
C LEU A 23 0.81 -3.24 20.02
N GLU A 24 0.30 -2.02 20.22
CA GLU A 24 0.90 -1.04 21.12
C GLU A 24 1.09 -1.59 22.54
N GLU A 25 0.08 -2.29 23.05
CA GLU A 25 0.12 -2.89 24.38
C GLU A 25 1.19 -3.99 24.49
N SER A 26 1.22 -4.90 23.52
CA SER A 26 2.21 -6.00 23.52
C SER A 26 3.63 -5.49 23.24
N ASP A 27 3.78 -4.49 22.39
CA ASP A 27 5.08 -3.84 22.15
C ASP A 27 5.59 -3.08 23.36
N ALA A 28 4.70 -2.50 24.19
CA ALA A 28 5.07 -1.91 25.47
C ALA A 28 5.66 -2.96 26.43
N VAL A 29 5.02 -4.12 26.53
CA VAL A 29 5.55 -5.25 27.32
C VAL A 29 6.93 -5.67 26.84
N PHE A 30 7.13 -5.78 25.52
CA PHE A 30 8.45 -6.12 24.97
C PHE A 30 9.53 -5.09 25.33
N ARG A 31 9.23 -3.80 25.17
CA ARG A 31 10.18 -2.71 25.44
C ARG A 31 10.55 -2.58 26.92
N GLU A 32 9.58 -2.77 27.81
CA GLU A 32 9.76 -2.55 29.24
C GLU A 32 10.28 -3.79 29.98
N GLN A 33 9.88 -4.99 29.55
CA GLN A 33 10.08 -6.22 30.31
C GLN A 33 10.87 -7.30 29.52
N GLY A 34 11.16 -7.05 28.24
CA GLY A 34 11.99 -7.91 27.41
C GLY A 34 11.24 -9.10 26.76
N GLU A 35 12.01 -9.90 26.00
CA GLU A 35 11.47 -10.94 25.12
C GLU A 35 10.75 -12.05 25.86
N GLU A 36 11.28 -12.51 27.01
CA GLU A 36 10.70 -13.62 27.76
C GLU A 36 9.30 -13.28 28.31
N ARG A 37 9.16 -12.10 28.93
CA ARG A 37 7.87 -11.62 29.41
C ARG A 37 6.88 -11.34 28.29
N TYR A 38 7.37 -10.85 27.15
CA TYR A 38 6.56 -10.70 25.95
C TYR A 38 5.97 -12.03 25.47
N ARG A 39 6.76 -13.13 25.45
CA ARG A 39 6.27 -14.46 25.11
C ARG A 39 5.21 -14.97 26.08
N GLU A 40 5.44 -14.79 27.39
CA GLU A 40 4.44 -15.13 28.42
C GLU A 40 3.15 -14.34 28.21
N TYR A 41 3.26 -13.03 28.01
CA TYR A 41 2.11 -12.15 27.73
C TYR A 41 1.31 -12.64 26.51
N GLN A 42 1.97 -12.99 25.42
CA GLN A 42 1.28 -13.50 24.22
C GLN A 42 0.58 -14.85 24.47
N ARG A 43 1.15 -15.72 25.30
CA ARG A 43 0.48 -16.99 25.69
C ARG A 43 -0.74 -16.73 26.59
N GLU A 44 -0.62 -15.86 27.58
CA GLU A 44 -1.71 -15.49 28.49
C GLU A 44 -2.89 -14.85 27.73
N HIS A 45 -2.59 -14.11 26.65
CA HIS A 45 -3.58 -13.39 25.84
C HIS A 45 -3.87 -14.04 24.48
N LEU A 46 -3.56 -15.35 24.33
CA LEU A 46 -3.65 -16.03 23.05
C LEU A 46 -5.06 -16.02 22.44
N ASP A 47 -6.10 -16.01 23.25
CA ASP A 47 -7.50 -15.95 22.84
C ASP A 47 -8.09 -14.54 22.78
N ASN A 48 -7.32 -13.55 23.22
CA ASN A 48 -7.70 -12.13 23.12
C ASN A 48 -7.41 -11.64 21.71
N VAL A 49 -8.46 -11.33 20.96
CA VAL A 49 -8.37 -10.85 19.58
C VAL A 49 -7.66 -9.51 19.56
N LEU A 50 -6.71 -9.35 18.65
CA LEU A 50 -6.03 -8.07 18.41
C LEU A 50 -6.96 -7.10 17.69
N ASP A 51 -6.90 -5.83 18.08
CA ASP A 51 -7.67 -4.78 17.42
C ASP A 51 -7.11 -4.46 16.01
N PRO A 52 -7.95 -3.99 15.07
CA PRO A 52 -7.51 -3.60 13.74
C PRO A 52 -6.44 -2.51 13.74
N GLY A 53 -5.34 -2.74 13.04
CA GLY A 53 -4.30 -1.76 12.77
C GLY A 53 -4.62 -0.88 11.55
N VAL A 54 -3.71 0.06 11.24
CA VAL A 54 -3.91 1.07 10.19
C VAL A 54 -4.18 0.46 8.82
N ALA A 55 -3.49 -0.63 8.46
CA ALA A 55 -3.67 -1.28 7.16
C ALA A 55 -4.86 -2.26 7.11
N PHE A 56 -5.50 -2.58 8.24
CA PHE A 56 -6.54 -3.61 8.32
C PHE A 56 -7.71 -3.36 7.36
N PRO A 57 -8.35 -2.17 7.34
CA PRO A 57 -9.49 -1.92 6.44
C PRO A 57 -9.10 -2.06 4.97
N PHE A 58 -7.91 -1.60 4.59
CA PHE A 58 -7.38 -1.73 3.24
C PHE A 58 -7.12 -3.20 2.87
N ILE A 59 -6.47 -3.97 3.73
CA ILE A 59 -6.18 -5.40 3.50
C ILE A 59 -7.46 -6.21 3.37
N ARG A 60 -8.47 -5.95 4.21
CA ARG A 60 -9.77 -6.62 4.13
C ARG A 60 -10.44 -6.37 2.78
N ARG A 61 -10.53 -5.10 2.33
CA ARG A 61 -11.12 -4.75 1.03
C ARG A 61 -10.36 -5.35 -0.16
N LEU A 62 -9.03 -5.45 -0.06
CA LEU A 62 -8.25 -6.17 -1.07
C LEU A 62 -8.62 -7.65 -1.12
N LEU A 63 -8.74 -8.31 0.03
CA LEU A 63 -9.14 -9.73 0.10
C LEU A 63 -10.55 -9.96 -0.45
N ASP A 64 -11.48 -9.04 -0.20
CA ASP A 64 -12.87 -9.09 -0.70
C ASP A 64 -12.94 -9.03 -2.24
N LEU A 65 -11.88 -8.55 -2.93
CA LEU A 65 -11.81 -8.60 -4.39
C LEU A 65 -11.69 -10.02 -4.97
N ASN A 66 -11.33 -11.02 -4.14
CA ASN A 66 -11.31 -12.42 -4.56
C ASN A 66 -12.71 -12.92 -4.98
N ASP A 67 -13.79 -12.32 -4.48
CA ASP A 67 -15.17 -12.61 -4.88
C ASP A 67 -15.45 -12.29 -6.36
N LEU A 68 -14.55 -11.56 -7.03
CA LEU A 68 -14.66 -11.28 -8.46
C LEU A 68 -14.35 -12.49 -9.33
N SER A 69 -13.74 -13.54 -8.81
CA SER A 69 -13.37 -14.72 -9.60
C SER A 69 -13.49 -16.03 -8.80
N ASP A 70 -14.28 -16.98 -9.34
CA ASP A 70 -14.35 -18.34 -8.83
C ASP A 70 -13.23 -19.25 -9.37
N ARG A 71 -12.42 -18.76 -10.32
CA ARG A 71 -11.43 -19.55 -11.07
C ARG A 71 -10.01 -19.36 -10.57
N GLU A 72 -9.65 -18.12 -10.23
CA GLU A 72 -8.30 -17.74 -9.81
C GLU A 72 -8.36 -16.84 -8.58
N ARG A 73 -7.33 -16.93 -7.73
CA ARG A 73 -7.15 -16.02 -6.62
C ARG A 73 -6.51 -14.72 -7.13
N LEU A 74 -7.23 -13.61 -7.00
CA LEU A 74 -6.81 -12.31 -7.51
C LEU A 74 -5.84 -11.59 -6.57
N VAL A 75 -6.08 -11.74 -5.26
CA VAL A 75 -5.29 -11.12 -4.19
C VAL A 75 -4.84 -12.18 -3.20
N GLU A 76 -3.56 -12.17 -2.91
CA GLU A 76 -2.95 -12.98 -1.86
C GLU A 76 -2.28 -12.07 -0.84
N VAL A 77 -2.56 -12.30 0.43
CA VAL A 77 -1.90 -11.58 1.53
C VAL A 77 -1.08 -12.56 2.36
N VAL A 78 0.16 -12.18 2.63
CA VAL A 78 1.09 -12.99 3.43
C VAL A 78 1.59 -12.17 4.61
N ILE A 79 1.47 -12.68 5.82
CA ILE A 79 2.05 -12.03 7.00
C ILE A 79 3.55 -12.27 7.00
N LEU A 80 4.32 -11.18 7.07
CA LEU A 80 5.76 -11.19 7.26
C LEU A 80 6.10 -10.58 8.62
N SER A 81 6.61 -11.38 9.55
CA SER A 81 6.83 -10.92 10.91
C SER A 81 8.17 -11.39 11.47
N ARG A 82 8.79 -10.53 12.29
CA ARG A 82 9.94 -10.88 13.12
C ARG A 82 9.57 -11.67 14.37
N ASN A 83 8.29 -11.85 14.66
CA ASN A 83 7.83 -12.69 15.75
C ASN A 83 8.36 -14.12 15.58
N ASP A 84 8.51 -14.84 16.66
CA ASP A 84 8.69 -16.27 16.61
C ASP A 84 7.35 -16.98 16.31
N PRO A 85 7.36 -18.26 15.91
CA PRO A 85 6.13 -18.98 15.57
C PRO A 85 5.11 -19.07 16.72
N GLU A 86 5.55 -19.08 17.98
CA GLU A 86 4.67 -19.18 19.13
C GLU A 86 3.92 -17.85 19.37
N THR A 87 4.65 -16.74 19.35
CA THR A 87 4.03 -15.42 19.50
C THR A 87 3.20 -15.04 18.26
N GLY A 88 3.52 -15.60 17.10
CA GLY A 88 2.74 -15.48 15.88
C GLY A 88 1.36 -16.16 15.92
N MET A 89 1.12 -17.11 16.84
CA MET A 89 -0.18 -17.78 16.95
C MET A 89 -1.32 -16.83 17.27
N ARG A 90 -1.12 -15.84 18.17
CA ARG A 90 -2.15 -14.86 18.50
C ARG A 90 -2.54 -14.03 17.27
N VAL A 91 -1.56 -13.67 16.43
CA VAL A 91 -1.79 -12.97 15.16
C VAL A 91 -2.67 -13.81 14.24
N MET A 92 -2.34 -15.10 14.04
CA MET A 92 -3.12 -15.99 13.17
C MET A 92 -4.52 -16.28 13.72
N ARG A 93 -4.68 -16.40 15.04
CA ARG A 93 -6.02 -16.49 15.66
C ARG A 93 -6.85 -15.23 15.46
N SER A 94 -6.21 -14.06 15.56
CA SER A 94 -6.89 -12.79 15.29
C SER A 94 -7.31 -12.67 13.82
N VAL A 95 -6.49 -13.13 12.88
CA VAL A 95 -6.83 -13.24 11.45
C VAL A 95 -8.11 -14.09 11.29
N GLU A 96 -8.16 -15.27 11.89
CA GLU A 96 -9.32 -16.17 11.83
C GLU A 96 -10.58 -15.52 12.45
N ARG A 97 -10.44 -14.92 13.64
CA ARG A 97 -11.56 -14.27 14.35
C ARG A 97 -12.14 -13.07 13.62
N HIS A 98 -11.30 -12.33 12.89
CA HIS A 98 -11.73 -11.24 12.03
C HIS A 98 -12.25 -11.70 10.65
N GLY A 99 -12.20 -13.01 10.37
CA GLY A 99 -12.66 -13.56 9.10
C GLY A 99 -11.80 -13.17 7.89
N LEU A 100 -10.53 -12.81 8.10
CA LEU A 100 -9.62 -12.50 7.01
C LEU A 100 -9.13 -13.79 6.33
N ASP A 101 -9.25 -13.87 5.00
CA ASP A 101 -8.74 -14.99 4.22
C ASP A 101 -7.21 -14.91 4.01
N ILE A 102 -6.47 -14.92 5.12
CA ILE A 102 -4.99 -14.94 5.15
C ILE A 102 -4.55 -16.28 5.74
N THR A 103 -4.02 -17.13 4.87
CA THR A 103 -3.60 -18.51 5.26
C THR A 103 -2.09 -18.70 5.30
N ARG A 104 -1.32 -17.66 4.91
CA ARG A 104 0.14 -17.72 4.79
C ARG A 104 0.81 -16.73 5.70
N ALA A 105 1.81 -17.19 6.43
CA ALA A 105 2.63 -16.36 7.31
C ALA A 105 4.08 -16.86 7.35
N ILE A 106 5.01 -15.94 7.54
CA ILE A 106 6.42 -16.21 7.76
C ILE A 106 6.82 -15.53 9.06
N PHE A 107 7.17 -16.32 10.06
CA PHE A 107 7.66 -15.89 11.37
C PHE A 107 9.14 -16.25 11.51
N MET A 108 10.01 -15.27 11.86
CA MET A 108 11.46 -15.41 11.73
C MET A 108 12.26 -15.19 13.02
N GLN A 109 11.62 -15.09 14.18
CA GLN A 109 12.25 -14.96 15.49
C GLN A 109 13.37 -13.89 15.49
N GLY A 110 12.98 -12.63 15.35
CA GLY A 110 13.87 -11.46 15.31
C GLY A 110 14.59 -11.23 13.97
N ARG A 111 14.62 -12.21 13.08
CA ARG A 111 15.29 -12.06 11.77
C ARG A 111 14.35 -11.41 10.75
N ALA A 112 14.93 -10.69 9.79
CA ALA A 112 14.21 -10.05 8.70
C ALA A 112 13.64 -11.07 7.69
N PRO A 113 12.32 -11.08 7.42
CA PRO A 113 11.72 -12.00 6.46
C PRO A 113 11.75 -11.52 5.00
N TYR A 114 12.24 -10.29 4.73
CA TYR A 114 12.00 -9.59 3.46
C TYR A 114 12.60 -10.27 2.23
N ARG A 115 13.68 -11.07 2.37
CA ARG A 115 14.23 -11.86 1.27
C ARG A 115 13.24 -12.85 0.65
N PHE A 116 12.17 -13.19 1.37
CA PHE A 116 11.10 -14.06 0.87
C PHE A 116 10.07 -13.32 0.00
N MET A 117 10.12 -11.99 -0.08
CA MET A 117 9.25 -11.21 -0.94
C MET A 117 9.44 -11.55 -2.42
N LYS A 118 10.70 -11.77 -2.85
CA LYS A 118 11.01 -12.09 -4.24
C LYS A 118 10.42 -13.43 -4.70
N PRO A 119 10.64 -14.57 -4.03
CA PRO A 119 10.05 -15.85 -4.44
C PRO A 119 8.53 -15.87 -4.31
N LEU A 120 7.93 -15.00 -3.49
CA LEU A 120 6.48 -14.85 -3.36
C LEU A 120 5.89 -13.80 -4.33
N ARG A 121 6.71 -13.19 -5.20
CA ARG A 121 6.26 -12.18 -6.18
C ARG A 121 5.47 -11.03 -5.54
N MET A 122 5.87 -10.59 -4.36
CA MET A 122 5.18 -9.51 -3.66
C MET A 122 5.35 -8.18 -4.38
N SER A 123 4.23 -7.49 -4.60
CA SER A 123 4.18 -6.16 -5.22
C SER A 123 4.29 -5.03 -4.20
N LEU A 124 4.05 -5.32 -2.92
CA LEU A 124 4.09 -4.33 -1.84
C LEU A 124 4.30 -5.03 -0.50
N PHE A 125 5.07 -4.40 0.40
CA PHE A 125 5.14 -4.74 1.82
C PHE A 125 4.71 -3.55 2.68
N LEU A 126 3.83 -3.78 3.66
CA LEU A 126 3.36 -2.77 4.60
C LEU A 126 3.79 -3.09 6.03
N SER A 127 4.36 -2.12 6.72
CA SER A 127 4.75 -2.23 8.14
C SER A 127 4.48 -0.93 8.89
N ALA A 128 4.14 -1.02 10.18
CA ALA A 128 4.13 0.12 11.08
C ALA A 128 5.53 0.42 11.66
N ASN A 129 6.53 -0.39 11.31
CA ASN A 129 7.93 -0.17 11.71
C ASN A 129 8.73 0.38 10.52
N GLU A 130 9.18 1.62 10.64
CA GLU A 130 9.95 2.29 9.58
C GLU A 130 11.27 1.57 9.26
N ALA A 131 11.95 0.98 10.25
CA ALA A 131 13.20 0.26 10.03
C ALA A 131 13.00 -0.97 9.14
N ASP A 132 11.88 -1.68 9.30
CA ASP A 132 11.49 -2.80 8.45
C ASP A 132 11.30 -2.38 6.99
N VAL A 133 10.62 -1.23 6.80
CA VAL A 133 10.37 -0.67 5.48
C VAL A 133 11.67 -0.26 4.80
N ARG A 134 12.57 0.44 5.51
CA ARG A 134 13.88 0.84 4.99
C ARG A 134 14.74 -0.37 4.60
N GLU A 135 14.71 -1.43 5.39
CA GLU A 135 15.44 -2.67 5.07
C GLU A 135 14.88 -3.35 3.80
N ALA A 136 13.55 -3.43 3.67
CA ALA A 136 12.91 -4.01 2.48
C ALA A 136 13.23 -3.20 1.21
N ILE A 137 13.18 -1.85 1.28
CA ILE A 137 13.57 -0.96 0.18
C ILE A 137 15.05 -1.10 -0.16
N GLY A 138 15.92 -1.22 0.84
CA GLY A 138 17.36 -1.48 0.64
C GLY A 138 17.65 -2.78 -0.13
N LEU A 139 16.72 -3.73 -0.08
CA LEU A 139 16.75 -4.98 -0.85
C LEU A 139 16.08 -4.87 -2.23
N GLY A 140 15.59 -3.69 -2.61
CA GLY A 140 14.97 -3.40 -3.90
C GLY A 140 13.47 -3.74 -3.97
N PHE A 141 12.79 -3.86 -2.83
CA PHE A 141 11.35 -4.14 -2.81
C PHE A 141 10.53 -2.88 -2.56
N ALA A 142 9.34 -2.82 -3.16
CA ALA A 142 8.35 -1.80 -2.81
C ALA A 142 7.86 -2.05 -1.38
N ALA A 143 8.04 -1.07 -0.51
CA ALA A 143 7.60 -1.16 0.88
C ALA A 143 7.14 0.21 1.39
N GLY A 144 6.16 0.19 2.30
CA GLY A 144 5.55 1.39 2.85
C GLY A 144 5.36 1.35 4.36
N HIS A 145 5.71 2.45 5.02
CA HIS A 145 5.47 2.67 6.43
C HIS A 145 4.06 3.22 6.62
N VAL A 146 3.18 2.43 7.26
CA VAL A 146 1.81 2.85 7.53
C VAL A 146 1.77 3.83 8.69
N VAL A 147 1.04 4.94 8.52
CA VAL A 147 0.95 6.04 9.48
C VAL A 147 -0.51 6.44 9.67
N GLY A 148 -0.88 6.85 10.87
CA GLY A 148 -2.22 7.29 11.23
C GLY A 148 -2.96 6.28 12.10
N ARG A 149 -4.28 6.26 11.94
CA ARG A 149 -5.18 5.34 12.67
C ARG A 149 -5.95 4.49 11.67
N ALA A 150 -6.39 3.33 12.11
CA ALA A 150 -7.35 2.54 11.36
C ALA A 150 -8.60 3.38 11.06
N ALA A 151 -8.99 3.46 9.79
CA ALA A 151 -10.26 4.08 9.45
C ALA A 151 -11.41 3.22 10.02
N PRO A 152 -12.50 3.84 10.49
CA PRO A 152 -13.71 3.10 10.80
C PRO A 152 -14.17 2.29 9.58
N ASP A 153 -14.66 1.09 9.84
CA ASP A 153 -15.28 0.29 8.78
C ASP A 153 -16.65 0.89 8.45
N ASP A 154 -16.78 1.40 7.24
CA ASP A 154 -18.04 1.98 6.73
C ASP A 154 -19.02 0.91 6.20
N GLY A 155 -18.61 -0.37 6.23
CA GLY A 155 -19.42 -1.50 5.81
C GLY A 155 -19.64 -1.63 4.31
N ASP A 156 -19.05 -0.75 3.48
CA ASP A 156 -19.06 -0.91 2.04
C ASP A 156 -17.93 -1.84 1.55
N THR A 157 -18.04 -2.32 0.32
CA THR A 157 -17.03 -3.19 -0.33
C THR A 157 -16.17 -2.44 -1.35
N ASP A 158 -16.28 -1.11 -1.41
CA ASP A 158 -15.50 -0.29 -2.32
C ASP A 158 -14.04 -0.24 -1.88
N LEU A 159 -13.14 -0.18 -2.83
CA LEU A 159 -11.72 0.03 -2.61
C LEU A 159 -11.27 1.31 -3.32
N ARG A 160 -11.01 2.35 -2.56
CA ARG A 160 -10.51 3.65 -3.03
C ARG A 160 -9.05 3.79 -2.63
N ILE A 161 -8.16 3.92 -3.63
CA ILE A 161 -6.71 4.05 -3.43
C ILE A 161 -6.27 5.38 -3.99
N ALA A 162 -5.49 6.14 -3.24
CA ALA A 162 -4.86 7.36 -3.72
C ALA A 162 -3.34 7.22 -3.72
N PHE A 163 -2.69 7.75 -4.76
CA PHE A 163 -1.24 7.78 -4.92
C PHE A 163 -0.76 9.20 -5.17
N ASP A 164 0.41 9.54 -4.62
CA ASP A 164 1.22 10.56 -5.28
C ASP A 164 1.77 10.03 -6.61
N PHE A 165 2.29 10.92 -7.42
CA PHE A 165 2.83 10.56 -8.73
C PHE A 165 4.36 10.39 -8.67
N ASP A 166 5.10 11.45 -8.34
CA ASP A 166 6.56 11.46 -8.29
C ASP A 166 7.07 10.67 -7.08
N GLY A 167 8.08 9.82 -7.26
CA GLY A 167 8.62 8.97 -6.20
C GLY A 167 7.70 7.80 -5.78
N VAL A 168 6.49 7.71 -6.34
CA VAL A 168 5.49 6.66 -6.04
C VAL A 168 5.14 5.86 -7.29
N LEU A 169 4.40 6.44 -8.23
CA LEU A 169 4.07 5.80 -9.51
C LEU A 169 5.16 6.02 -10.56
N ALA A 170 5.75 7.21 -10.59
CA ALA A 170 6.95 7.52 -11.37
C ALA A 170 8.20 7.48 -10.48
N ASP A 171 9.36 7.43 -11.12
CA ASP A 171 10.65 7.62 -10.45
C ASP A 171 10.80 9.06 -9.89
N ASP A 172 11.92 9.36 -9.24
CA ASP A 172 12.21 10.66 -8.63
C ASP A 172 12.98 11.62 -9.55
N SER A 173 13.08 11.34 -10.87
CA SER A 173 13.89 12.12 -11.80
C SER A 173 13.40 13.57 -11.93
N ALA A 174 12.10 13.81 -11.91
CA ALA A 174 11.49 15.13 -11.95
C ALA A 174 11.78 15.93 -10.66
N GLU A 175 11.72 15.29 -9.49
CA GLU A 175 12.06 15.92 -8.21
C GLU A 175 13.55 16.34 -8.18
N ARG A 176 14.47 15.53 -8.71
CA ARG A 176 15.89 15.90 -8.86
C ARG A 176 16.09 17.16 -9.70
N VAL A 177 15.33 17.32 -10.78
CA VAL A 177 15.37 18.54 -11.60
C VAL A 177 14.89 19.74 -10.80
N PHE A 178 13.79 19.58 -10.05
CA PHE A 178 13.26 20.64 -9.18
C PHE A 178 14.28 21.08 -8.11
N GLN A 179 14.90 20.13 -7.42
CA GLN A 179 15.90 20.40 -6.38
C GLN A 179 17.15 21.09 -6.95
N SER A 180 17.56 20.77 -8.18
CA SER A 180 18.77 21.33 -8.80
C SER A 180 18.57 22.70 -9.44
N GLY A 181 17.35 23.08 -9.80
CA GLY A 181 17.10 24.28 -10.60
C GLY A 181 15.80 25.03 -10.31
N GLY A 182 15.05 24.60 -9.30
CA GLY A 182 13.81 25.24 -8.89
C GLY A 182 12.64 25.03 -9.86
N LEU A 183 11.56 25.78 -9.60
CA LEU A 183 10.29 25.59 -10.29
C LEU A 183 10.35 25.89 -11.80
N GLU A 184 11.07 26.95 -12.19
CA GLU A 184 11.17 27.35 -13.60
C GLU A 184 11.83 26.26 -14.44
N LYS A 185 13.02 25.79 -14.02
CA LYS A 185 13.74 24.71 -14.71
C LYS A 185 12.95 23.40 -14.74
N TYR A 186 12.25 23.10 -13.66
CA TYR A 186 11.35 21.95 -13.60
C TYR A 186 10.24 22.05 -14.64
N GLN A 187 9.53 23.21 -14.73
CA GLN A 187 8.46 23.41 -15.69
C GLN A 187 8.93 23.36 -17.14
N GLU A 188 10.10 23.95 -17.43
CA GLU A 188 10.74 23.87 -18.75
C GLU A 188 11.05 22.43 -19.14
N ASN A 189 11.69 21.67 -18.23
CA ASN A 189 12.03 20.27 -18.44
C ASN A 189 10.80 19.41 -18.69
N GLU A 190 9.77 19.53 -17.83
CA GLU A 190 8.54 18.74 -17.94
C GLU A 190 7.76 19.08 -19.23
N SER A 191 7.77 20.35 -19.66
CA SER A 191 7.16 20.76 -20.92
C SER A 191 7.91 20.23 -22.14
N ALA A 192 9.25 20.32 -22.13
CA ALA A 192 10.09 19.82 -23.22
C ALA A 192 9.99 18.31 -23.39
N LEU A 193 9.79 17.58 -22.29
CA LEU A 193 9.68 16.13 -22.24
C LEU A 193 8.23 15.63 -22.11
N ALA A 194 7.22 16.44 -22.37
CA ALA A 194 5.82 16.11 -22.15
C ALA A 194 5.37 14.79 -22.84
N GLN A 195 5.97 14.44 -23.97
CA GLN A 195 5.67 13.22 -24.73
C GLN A 195 6.60 12.03 -24.39
N VAL A 196 7.60 12.24 -23.52
CA VAL A 196 8.55 11.22 -23.09
C VAL A 196 8.14 10.71 -21.70
N PRO A 197 7.61 9.49 -21.58
CA PRO A 197 7.23 8.94 -20.28
C PRO A 197 8.40 8.95 -19.29
N LEU A 198 8.09 9.19 -18.02
CA LEU A 198 9.00 8.95 -16.90
C LEU A 198 9.22 7.44 -16.73
N ASP A 199 10.31 7.07 -16.05
CA ASP A 199 10.50 5.70 -15.62
C ASP A 199 9.49 5.33 -14.51
N ARG A 200 9.17 4.03 -14.45
CA ARG A 200 8.22 3.52 -13.46
C ARG A 200 8.80 3.61 -12.05
N GLY A 201 8.01 4.11 -11.12
CA GLY A 201 8.30 4.15 -9.69
C GLY A 201 7.98 2.83 -8.96
N PRO A 202 8.23 2.81 -7.64
CA PRO A 202 8.10 1.58 -6.84
C PRO A 202 6.68 0.99 -6.80
N MET A 203 5.63 1.81 -6.96
CA MET A 203 4.25 1.36 -6.87
C MET A 203 3.60 1.04 -8.23
N ALA A 204 4.35 1.15 -9.33
CA ALA A 204 3.80 0.92 -10.67
C ALA A 204 3.34 -0.53 -10.89
N ASP A 205 4.09 -1.54 -10.39
CA ASP A 205 3.68 -2.96 -10.44
C ASP A 205 2.39 -3.21 -9.64
N PHE A 206 2.28 -2.61 -8.45
CA PHE A 206 1.06 -2.69 -7.65
C PHE A 206 -0.14 -2.12 -8.43
N LEU A 207 0.00 -0.94 -9.03
CA LEU A 207 -1.06 -0.33 -9.84
C LEU A 207 -1.41 -1.18 -11.07
N GLU A 208 -0.43 -1.79 -11.72
CA GLU A 208 -0.66 -2.67 -12.88
C GLU A 208 -1.56 -3.86 -12.50
N LYS A 209 -1.30 -4.50 -11.35
CA LYS A 209 -2.12 -5.60 -10.85
C LYS A 209 -3.51 -5.14 -10.41
N ILE A 210 -3.64 -3.96 -9.80
CA ILE A 210 -4.95 -3.34 -9.54
C ILE A 210 -5.70 -3.07 -10.86
N ASN A 211 -5.03 -2.56 -11.90
CA ASN A 211 -5.67 -2.34 -13.19
C ASN A 211 -6.13 -3.64 -13.86
N ARG A 212 -5.42 -4.76 -13.64
CA ARG A 212 -5.89 -6.08 -14.08
C ARG A 212 -7.22 -6.44 -13.41
N ILE A 213 -7.36 -6.21 -12.11
CA ILE A 213 -8.61 -6.45 -11.37
C ILE A 213 -9.72 -5.53 -11.90
N GLN A 214 -9.43 -4.24 -12.12
CA GLN A 214 -10.39 -3.31 -12.74
C GLN A 214 -10.83 -3.79 -14.13
N GLY A 215 -9.94 -4.45 -14.90
CA GLY A 215 -10.31 -5.06 -16.19
C GLY A 215 -11.34 -6.18 -16.08
N LEU A 216 -11.26 -6.98 -14.99
CA LEU A 216 -12.30 -7.98 -14.69
C LEU A 216 -13.63 -7.33 -14.30
N GLU A 217 -13.60 -6.26 -13.53
CA GLU A 217 -14.79 -5.48 -13.19
C GLU A 217 -15.45 -4.85 -14.45
N ASP A 218 -14.62 -4.35 -15.38
CA ASP A 218 -15.12 -3.83 -16.65
C ASP A 218 -15.88 -4.90 -17.44
N SER A 219 -15.33 -6.11 -17.52
CA SER A 219 -15.99 -7.23 -18.18
C SER A 219 -17.32 -7.58 -17.51
N LYS A 220 -17.34 -7.69 -16.18
CA LYS A 220 -18.58 -7.93 -15.41
C LYS A 220 -19.61 -6.83 -15.62
N SER A 221 -19.18 -5.56 -15.65
CA SER A 221 -20.07 -4.41 -15.88
C SER A 221 -20.67 -4.38 -17.30
N VAL A 222 -19.96 -4.96 -18.30
CA VAL A 222 -20.47 -5.12 -19.65
C VAL A 222 -21.51 -6.26 -19.70
N ASP A 223 -21.24 -7.37 -19.00
CA ASP A 223 -22.13 -8.53 -18.94
C ASP A 223 -23.42 -8.25 -18.14
N ASP A 224 -23.35 -7.41 -17.10
CA ASP A 224 -24.47 -6.98 -16.25
C ASP A 224 -24.48 -5.46 -16.03
N PRO A 225 -24.89 -4.65 -17.02
CA PRO A 225 -24.80 -3.18 -16.94
C PRO A 225 -25.66 -2.53 -15.88
N GLN A 226 -26.69 -3.21 -15.38
CA GLN A 226 -27.65 -2.67 -14.40
C GLN A 226 -27.43 -3.23 -12.98
N GLY A 227 -26.80 -4.39 -12.84
CA GLY A 227 -26.64 -5.09 -11.57
C GLY A 227 -25.23 -4.97 -10.98
N TYR A 228 -24.19 -4.88 -11.83
CA TYR A 228 -22.81 -4.83 -11.34
C TYR A 228 -22.30 -3.39 -11.18
N ARG A 229 -21.88 -3.04 -9.95
CA ARG A 229 -21.21 -1.77 -9.63
C ARG A 229 -19.71 -2.00 -9.42
N ARG A 230 -18.88 -1.25 -10.17
CA ARG A 230 -17.42 -1.29 -9.98
C ARG A 230 -17.06 -0.81 -8.58
N ARG A 231 -16.19 -1.56 -7.92
CA ARG A 231 -15.76 -1.32 -6.54
C ARG A 231 -14.39 -0.65 -6.43
N VAL A 232 -13.52 -0.85 -7.43
CA VAL A 232 -12.13 -0.36 -7.36
C VAL A 232 -11.99 0.99 -8.04
N ARG A 233 -11.58 2.02 -7.28
CA ARG A 233 -11.22 3.34 -7.79
C ARG A 233 -9.81 3.71 -7.40
N VAL A 234 -9.07 4.27 -8.35
CA VAL A 234 -7.69 4.75 -8.19
C VAL A 234 -7.64 6.23 -8.51
N ALA A 235 -7.06 7.02 -7.62
CA ALA A 235 -6.80 8.43 -7.80
C ALA A 235 -5.30 8.75 -7.75
N VAL A 236 -4.87 9.72 -8.55
CA VAL A 236 -3.58 10.40 -8.38
C VAL A 236 -3.81 11.75 -7.74
N VAL A 237 -3.08 12.06 -6.66
CA VAL A 237 -3.14 13.32 -5.93
C VAL A 237 -1.72 13.87 -5.82
N THR A 238 -1.33 14.76 -6.75
CA THR A 238 0.04 15.21 -6.92
C THR A 238 0.21 16.70 -6.75
N ALA A 239 1.41 17.14 -6.34
CA ALA A 239 1.79 18.53 -6.28
C ALA A 239 2.06 19.14 -7.67
N ARG A 240 2.09 18.35 -8.74
CA ARG A 240 2.22 18.85 -10.11
C ARG A 240 1.10 19.82 -10.47
N SER A 241 1.38 20.74 -11.39
CA SER A 241 0.41 21.64 -12.00
C SER A 241 0.65 21.74 -13.51
N ALA A 242 -0.18 22.51 -14.22
CA ALA A 242 0.13 22.86 -15.61
C ALA A 242 1.45 23.67 -15.67
N PRO A 243 2.33 23.45 -16.65
CA PRO A 243 2.21 22.47 -17.75
C PRO A 243 2.70 21.04 -17.43
N ALA A 244 3.34 20.81 -16.27
CA ALA A 244 3.98 19.51 -15.89
C ALA A 244 2.99 18.34 -15.76
N HIS A 245 1.69 18.59 -15.63
CA HIS A 245 0.63 17.58 -15.56
C HIS A 245 0.55 16.71 -16.83
N GLU A 246 0.87 17.29 -18.00
CA GLU A 246 0.76 16.59 -19.27
C GLU A 246 1.70 15.38 -19.34
N ARG A 247 2.95 15.53 -18.86
CA ARG A 247 3.91 14.43 -18.82
C ARG A 247 3.45 13.31 -17.89
N ALA A 248 2.83 13.64 -16.76
CA ALA A 248 2.29 12.64 -15.84
C ALA A 248 1.18 11.79 -16.50
N ILE A 249 0.23 12.44 -17.18
CA ILE A 249 -0.84 11.74 -17.91
C ILE A 249 -0.26 10.87 -19.03
N ASN A 250 0.70 11.40 -19.80
CA ASN A 250 1.35 10.68 -20.89
C ASN A 250 2.19 9.50 -20.39
N SER A 251 2.82 9.63 -19.20
CA SER A 251 3.54 8.53 -18.56
C SER A 251 2.61 7.39 -18.18
N ILE A 252 1.52 7.68 -17.47
CA ILE A 252 0.53 6.65 -17.08
C ILE A 252 0.01 5.93 -18.32
N ARG A 253 -0.35 6.68 -19.36
CA ARG A 253 -0.82 6.11 -20.63
C ARG A 253 0.27 5.32 -21.35
N GLY A 254 1.50 5.82 -21.38
CA GLY A 254 2.65 5.15 -22.00
C GLY A 254 3.04 3.84 -21.32
N TRP A 255 2.79 3.71 -20.03
CA TRP A 255 2.96 2.46 -19.28
C TRP A 255 1.80 1.47 -19.48
N GLY A 256 0.74 1.86 -20.18
CA GLY A 256 -0.48 1.05 -20.34
C GLY A 256 -1.32 0.98 -19.05
N LEU A 257 -1.07 1.91 -18.11
CA LEU A 257 -1.80 2.01 -16.84
C LEU A 257 -2.94 3.03 -16.93
N ARG A 258 -3.87 2.95 -15.99
CA ARG A 258 -4.99 3.86 -15.88
C ARG A 258 -5.28 4.25 -14.43
N VAL A 259 -5.79 5.46 -14.27
CA VAL A 259 -6.37 5.96 -13.01
C VAL A 259 -7.77 6.49 -13.30
N ASN A 260 -8.63 6.52 -12.29
CA ASN A 260 -9.99 7.02 -12.44
C ASN A 260 -10.05 8.53 -12.28
N ASP A 261 -9.27 9.07 -11.33
CA ASP A 261 -9.27 10.47 -10.96
C ASP A 261 -7.82 11.00 -10.90
N ALA A 262 -7.62 12.27 -11.26
CA ALA A 262 -6.32 12.91 -11.13
C ALA A 262 -6.48 14.35 -10.60
N PHE A 263 -5.78 14.65 -9.52
CA PHE A 263 -5.76 15.94 -8.85
C PHE A 263 -4.37 16.57 -8.99
N PHE A 264 -4.26 17.63 -9.79
CA PHE A 264 -3.04 18.39 -10.00
C PHE A 264 -3.09 19.65 -9.13
N LEU A 265 -2.48 19.62 -7.95
CA LEU A 265 -2.73 20.59 -6.89
C LEU A 265 -1.80 21.81 -6.92
N GLY A 266 -0.71 21.76 -7.72
CA GLY A 266 0.20 22.92 -7.83
C GLY A 266 0.83 23.32 -6.49
N GLY A 267 1.13 22.35 -5.62
CA GLY A 267 1.71 22.61 -4.31
C GLY A 267 0.70 22.92 -3.19
N LEU A 268 -0.61 22.92 -3.47
CA LEU A 268 -1.62 22.99 -2.41
C LEU A 268 -1.55 21.75 -1.50
N PRO A 269 -1.88 21.87 -0.21
CA PRO A 269 -1.92 20.75 0.71
C PRO A 269 -2.86 19.64 0.23
N LYS A 270 -2.40 18.39 0.27
CA LYS A 270 -3.18 17.22 -0.17
C LYS A 270 -4.28 16.85 0.83
N GLY A 271 -4.06 17.06 2.13
CA GLY A 271 -4.97 16.66 3.21
C GLY A 271 -6.44 17.02 2.98
N PRO A 272 -6.79 18.30 2.72
CA PRO A 272 -8.18 18.70 2.47
C PRO A 272 -8.83 18.01 1.26
N MET A 273 -8.03 17.67 0.22
CA MET A 273 -8.53 16.93 -0.94
C MET A 273 -8.78 15.46 -0.59
N LEU A 274 -7.88 14.85 0.18
CA LEU A 274 -8.01 13.47 0.64
C LEU A 274 -9.19 13.30 1.62
N GLU A 275 -9.45 14.30 2.47
CA GLU A 275 -10.61 14.30 3.35
C GLU A 275 -11.94 14.23 2.58
N VAL A 276 -12.04 14.91 1.43
CA VAL A 276 -13.22 14.84 0.56
C VAL A 276 -13.24 13.56 -0.27
N LEU A 277 -12.09 13.12 -0.78
CA LEU A 277 -11.95 11.93 -1.62
C LEU A 277 -12.19 10.64 -0.81
N GLN A 278 -11.85 10.65 0.49
CA GLN A 278 -11.97 9.52 1.42
C GLN A 278 -11.38 8.21 0.89
N PRO A 279 -10.11 8.18 0.48
CA PRO A 279 -9.48 6.93 0.08
C PRO A 279 -9.28 6.05 1.32
N HIS A 280 -9.32 4.72 1.12
CA HIS A 280 -9.03 3.75 2.18
C HIS A 280 -7.54 3.67 2.49
N ILE A 281 -6.71 4.15 1.57
CA ILE A 281 -5.27 4.28 1.75
C ILE A 281 -4.70 5.32 0.77
N PHE A 282 -3.69 6.08 1.24
CA PHE A 282 -2.95 7.06 0.45
C PHE A 282 -1.45 6.77 0.51
N PHE A 283 -0.78 6.74 -0.64
CA PHE A 283 0.66 6.49 -0.77
C PHE A 283 1.40 7.75 -1.23
N ASP A 284 2.46 8.13 -0.51
CA ASP A 284 3.28 9.32 -0.84
C ASP A 284 4.74 9.08 -0.39
N ASP A 285 5.71 9.59 -1.14
CA ASP A 285 7.13 9.49 -0.81
C ASP A 285 7.61 10.59 0.16
N GLN A 286 6.80 11.62 0.37
CA GLN A 286 7.15 12.75 1.23
C GLN A 286 6.48 12.64 2.59
N ARG A 287 7.30 12.48 3.64
CA ARG A 287 6.84 12.35 5.03
C ARG A 287 5.87 13.47 5.44
N ARG A 288 6.15 14.73 5.07
CA ARG A 288 5.27 15.88 5.39
C ARG A 288 3.86 15.74 4.83
N HIS A 289 3.72 15.16 3.63
CA HIS A 289 2.41 14.93 3.00
C HIS A 289 1.66 13.80 3.72
N VAL A 290 2.38 12.71 4.03
CA VAL A 290 1.84 11.57 4.79
C VAL A 290 1.36 12.01 6.17
N GLU A 291 2.17 12.76 6.93
CA GLU A 291 1.80 13.26 8.25
C GLU A 291 0.57 14.19 8.20
N GLY A 292 0.54 15.09 7.21
CA GLY A 292 -0.62 15.97 7.01
C GLY A 292 -1.90 15.23 6.62
N ALA A 293 -1.79 14.16 5.84
CA ALA A 293 -2.92 13.33 5.41
C ALA A 293 -3.39 12.35 6.49
N SER A 294 -2.48 11.83 7.32
CA SER A 294 -2.73 10.77 8.31
C SER A 294 -3.71 11.16 9.42
N LEU A 295 -4.04 12.44 9.55
CA LEU A 295 -5.04 12.94 10.50
C LEU A 295 -6.47 12.49 10.12
N SER A 296 -6.74 12.29 8.83
CA SER A 296 -8.06 11.94 8.29
C SER A 296 -8.07 10.70 7.40
N THR A 297 -6.90 10.27 6.91
CA THR A 297 -6.77 9.20 5.91
C THR A 297 -5.65 8.24 6.30
N PRO A 298 -5.86 6.91 6.32
CA PRO A 298 -4.78 5.95 6.43
C PRO A 298 -3.72 6.21 5.37
N SER A 299 -2.50 6.50 5.81
CA SER A 299 -1.46 6.98 4.92
C SER A 299 -0.21 6.10 4.99
N VAL A 300 0.51 6.02 3.87
CA VAL A 300 1.69 5.18 3.72
C VAL A 300 2.83 6.02 3.18
N HIS A 301 3.90 6.10 3.94
CA HIS A 301 5.16 6.69 3.49
C HIS A 301 5.96 5.65 2.70
N ILE A 302 6.26 5.95 1.45
CA ILE A 302 7.15 5.18 0.57
C ILE A 302 8.52 5.87 0.57
N PRO A 303 9.48 5.48 1.39
CA PRO A 303 10.77 6.16 1.48
C PRO A 303 11.66 5.82 0.27
N PHE A 304 11.24 6.26 -0.92
CA PHE A 304 11.92 6.07 -2.20
C PHE A 304 12.57 7.38 -2.67
N GLY A 305 13.62 7.26 -3.50
CA GLY A 305 14.28 8.39 -4.16
C GLY A 305 15.28 9.16 -3.29
N GLU A 306 15.91 10.18 -3.90
CA GLU A 306 16.97 11.00 -3.28
C GLU A 306 16.49 11.75 -2.03
N ILE A 307 15.25 12.21 -2.02
CA ILE A 307 14.66 12.96 -0.88
C ILE A 307 14.62 12.13 0.41
N ASN A 308 14.66 10.82 0.29
CA ASN A 308 14.58 9.88 1.40
C ASN A 308 15.93 9.23 1.75
N ARG A 309 17.02 9.61 1.07
CA ARG A 309 18.39 9.19 1.38
C ARG A 309 18.96 10.11 2.44
N GLY A 310 18.67 9.84 3.71
CA GLY A 310 19.18 10.57 4.86
C GLY A 310 19.49 9.64 6.02
#